data_8138daac48d16edd02ec01b8fe0aea96
#
_entry.id   8138daac48d16edd02ec01b8fe0aea96
#
_cell.length_a   1.000
_cell.length_b   1.000
_cell.length_c   1.000
_cell.angle_alpha   90.00
_cell.angle_beta   90.00
_cell.angle_gamma   90.00
#
_symmetry.space_group_name_H-M   'P 1'
#
loop_
_entity.id
_entity.type
_entity.pdbx_description
1 polymer ?
#
loop_
_entity_poly.entity_id
_entity_poly.type
_entity_poly.pdbx_seq_one_letter_code
_entity_poly.pdbx_strand_id
1 'polypeptide(L)'
;MVPFSPETPLSGVGHILQPDEYLWYRRSVTLPEGFFRGGRLLLHFGAVDQCCTVWVNGQEAGSHTGGYLPFALDVTELIEGDAFTLELRVTDPTDTGSLSRGKQRLKNTGIWYTPQSGIWQTVWMECVPENYLRSLRITPKPEENAVHIRLEADDPAMAAVTICRDGGIIAEGQTDENGESTLTIPAEELRLWSPEEPFLYDVAITLAGGDKVESYFGMRAFGIGKDEKGCRGCC
;
A
#
# COMPACT_ATOMS: atom_id res chain seq x y z
N MET A 1 -9.72 -13.72 15.20
CA MET A 1 -8.28 -13.54 14.91
C MET A 1 -8.18 -12.64 13.67
N VAL A 2 -7.31 -11.61 13.70
CA VAL A 2 -7.05 -10.73 12.54
C VAL A 2 -5.85 -11.32 11.78
N PRO A 3 -5.83 -11.32 10.45
CA PRO A 3 -6.72 -10.66 9.49
C PRO A 3 -7.84 -11.55 8.90
N PHE A 4 -8.44 -12.40 9.67
CA PHE A 4 -9.54 -13.24 9.18
C PHE A 4 -10.88 -12.55 9.44
N SER A 5 -11.71 -12.43 8.41
CA SER A 5 -13.04 -11.84 8.54
C SER A 5 -13.94 -12.67 9.46
N PRO A 6 -14.89 -12.04 10.17
CA PRO A 6 -15.73 -12.71 11.19
C PRO A 6 -16.55 -13.88 10.64
N GLU A 7 -16.86 -13.89 9.36
CA GLU A 7 -17.61 -14.93 8.67
C GLU A 7 -16.83 -16.23 8.51
N THR A 8 -15.49 -16.16 8.54
CA THR A 8 -14.65 -17.33 8.33
C THR A 8 -14.45 -18.13 9.62
N PRO A 9 -14.34 -19.47 9.54
CA PRO A 9 -14.03 -20.31 10.71
C PRO A 9 -12.69 -19.95 11.37
N LEU A 10 -11.69 -19.50 10.58
CA LEU A 10 -10.38 -19.13 11.08
C LEU A 10 -10.37 -17.89 11.97
N SER A 11 -11.38 -17.03 11.87
CA SER A 11 -11.56 -15.89 12.78
C SER A 11 -11.86 -16.34 14.22
N GLY A 12 -12.49 -17.51 14.37
CA GLY A 12 -13.06 -18.00 15.64
C GLY A 12 -14.42 -17.35 15.99
N VAL A 13 -15.00 -16.54 15.10
CA VAL A 13 -16.28 -15.84 15.31
C VAL A 13 -17.44 -16.58 14.62
N GLY A 14 -17.33 -16.83 13.31
CA GLY A 14 -18.32 -17.58 12.53
C GLY A 14 -19.67 -16.85 12.40
N HIS A 15 -19.67 -15.52 12.35
CA HIS A 15 -20.87 -14.69 12.26
C HIS A 15 -20.86 -13.86 10.97
N ILE A 16 -21.98 -13.88 10.23
CA ILE A 16 -22.19 -13.02 9.05
C ILE A 16 -22.68 -11.67 9.54
N LEU A 17 -21.87 -10.63 9.38
CA LEU A 17 -22.22 -9.27 9.77
C LEU A 17 -23.44 -8.80 8.97
N GLN A 18 -24.46 -8.28 9.69
CA GLN A 18 -25.66 -7.74 9.05
C GLN A 18 -25.51 -6.23 8.80
N PRO A 19 -26.22 -5.65 7.81
CA PRO A 19 -26.10 -4.24 7.44
C PRO A 19 -26.38 -3.24 8.57
N ASP A 20 -27.12 -3.64 9.59
CA ASP A 20 -27.47 -2.82 10.76
C ASP A 20 -26.61 -3.13 11.99
N GLU A 21 -25.63 -4.01 11.88
CA GLU A 21 -24.69 -4.37 12.93
C GLU A 21 -23.39 -3.56 12.85
N TYR A 22 -22.71 -3.46 13.98
CA TYR A 22 -21.36 -2.92 14.10
C TYR A 22 -20.40 -4.01 14.53
N LEU A 23 -19.32 -4.18 13.79
CA LEU A 23 -18.20 -5.02 14.18
C LEU A 23 -17.15 -4.18 14.92
N TRP A 24 -16.87 -4.54 16.17
CA TRP A 24 -15.87 -3.87 16.97
C TRP A 24 -14.64 -4.71 17.19
N TYR A 25 -13.48 -4.09 16.98
CA TYR A 25 -12.19 -4.61 17.37
C TYR A 25 -11.61 -3.76 18.48
N ARG A 26 -10.97 -4.41 19.44
CA ARG A 26 -10.21 -3.75 20.51
C ARG A 26 -8.96 -4.53 20.81
N ARG A 27 -7.82 -3.83 20.91
CA ARG A 27 -6.53 -4.42 21.26
C ARG A 27 -5.71 -3.45 22.10
N SER A 28 -5.07 -3.94 23.15
CA SER A 28 -3.94 -3.27 23.80
C SER A 28 -2.69 -3.58 23.01
N VAL A 29 -1.93 -2.56 22.67
CA VAL A 29 -0.68 -2.66 21.92
C VAL A 29 0.44 -2.12 22.81
N THR A 30 1.57 -2.82 22.86
CA THR A 30 2.80 -2.35 23.46
C THR A 30 3.86 -2.29 22.38
N LEU A 31 4.45 -1.11 22.20
CA LEU A 31 5.54 -0.89 21.27
C LEU A 31 6.81 -1.55 21.81
N PRO A 32 7.63 -2.16 20.96
CA PRO A 32 8.95 -2.64 21.34
C PRO A 32 9.83 -1.49 21.86
N GLU A 33 10.72 -1.79 22.79
CA GLU A 33 11.68 -0.81 23.28
C GLU A 33 12.47 -0.16 22.12
N GLY A 34 12.51 1.18 22.11
CA GLY A 34 13.18 1.95 21.06
C GLY A 34 12.50 1.90 19.69
N PHE A 35 11.25 1.47 19.61
CA PHE A 35 10.47 1.51 18.37
C PHE A 35 10.23 2.94 17.89
N PHE A 36 9.80 3.82 18.79
CA PHE A 36 9.67 5.25 18.48
C PHE A 36 11.00 5.98 18.78
N ARG A 37 11.59 6.56 17.76
CA ARG A 37 12.88 7.27 17.81
C ARG A 37 12.79 8.75 17.41
N GLY A 38 11.60 9.33 17.54
CA GLY A 38 11.26 10.62 16.96
C GLY A 38 10.72 10.47 15.53
N GLY A 39 10.17 11.53 14.97
CA GLY A 39 9.43 11.50 13.71
C GLY A 39 7.97 11.12 13.91
N ARG A 40 7.42 10.29 13.01
CA ARG A 40 5.99 9.94 12.99
C ARG A 40 5.76 8.45 13.22
N LEU A 41 4.63 8.14 13.86
CA LEU A 41 4.11 6.79 13.99
C LEU A 41 2.94 6.61 13.03
N LEU A 42 3.10 5.75 12.05
CA LEU A 42 2.08 5.45 11.05
C LEU A 42 1.43 4.10 11.35
N LEU A 43 0.11 4.09 11.46
CA LEU A 43 -0.70 2.87 11.60
C LEU A 43 -1.32 2.54 10.26
N HIS A 44 -0.94 1.40 9.70
CA HIS A 44 -1.35 0.95 8.37
C HIS A 44 -2.39 -0.16 8.45
N PHE A 45 -3.35 -0.09 7.56
CA PHE A 45 -4.33 -1.13 7.28
C PHE A 45 -4.23 -1.53 5.81
N GLY A 46 -3.96 -2.80 5.54
CA GLY A 46 -3.93 -3.31 4.16
C GLY A 46 -5.30 -3.26 3.48
N ALA A 47 -6.36 -3.57 4.21
CA ALA A 47 -7.74 -3.32 3.81
C ALA A 47 -8.70 -3.62 4.97
N VAL A 48 -9.81 -2.87 5.01
CA VAL A 48 -10.93 -3.07 5.94
C VAL A 48 -12.24 -2.96 5.17
N ASP A 49 -13.04 -4.01 5.13
CA ASP A 49 -14.34 -4.03 4.43
C ASP A 49 -15.47 -3.71 5.43
N GLN A 50 -16.25 -2.63 5.29
CA GLN A 50 -16.24 -1.72 4.16
C GLN A 50 -16.02 -0.27 4.58
N CYS A 51 -16.63 0.16 5.70
CA CYS A 51 -16.48 1.50 6.29
C CYS A 51 -15.99 1.37 7.72
N CYS A 52 -14.93 2.09 8.09
CA CYS A 52 -14.43 2.02 9.45
C CYS A 52 -14.08 3.38 10.03
N THR A 53 -14.13 3.43 11.37
CA THR A 53 -13.57 4.52 12.18
C THR A 53 -12.58 3.90 13.16
N VAL A 54 -11.44 4.55 13.34
CA VAL A 54 -10.32 4.10 14.17
C VAL A 54 -10.11 5.06 15.31
N TRP A 55 -9.93 4.53 16.51
CA TRP A 55 -9.58 5.29 17.73
C TRP A 55 -8.29 4.75 18.33
N VAL A 56 -7.49 5.66 18.83
CA VAL A 56 -6.30 5.38 19.64
C VAL A 56 -6.48 6.06 20.97
N ASN A 57 -6.38 5.31 22.07
CA ASN A 57 -6.62 5.81 23.45
C ASN A 57 -7.97 6.53 23.61
N GLY A 58 -8.99 6.10 22.87
CA GLY A 58 -10.34 6.70 22.90
C GLY A 58 -10.47 7.99 22.08
N GLN A 59 -9.42 8.48 21.44
CA GLN A 59 -9.45 9.63 20.50
C GLN A 59 -9.55 9.12 19.07
N GLU A 60 -10.40 9.73 18.25
CA GLU A 60 -10.55 9.38 16.86
C GLU A 60 -9.27 9.71 16.06
N ALA A 61 -8.66 8.69 15.48
CA ALA A 61 -7.49 8.80 14.63
C ALA A 61 -7.86 9.05 13.16
N GLY A 62 -9.02 8.56 12.74
CA GLY A 62 -9.52 8.74 11.38
C GLY A 62 -10.55 7.71 10.96
N SER A 63 -10.97 7.81 9.70
CA SER A 63 -11.97 6.91 9.11
C SER A 63 -11.59 6.56 7.66
N HIS A 64 -12.11 5.43 7.17
CA HIS A 64 -11.91 4.99 5.79
C HIS A 64 -13.18 4.36 5.22
N THR A 65 -13.39 4.52 3.92
CA THR A 65 -14.49 3.92 3.18
C THR A 65 -13.95 3.22 1.93
N GLY A 66 -14.32 1.96 1.77
CA GLY A 66 -13.90 1.09 0.65
C GLY A 66 -13.11 -0.10 1.14
N GLY A 67 -13.53 -1.31 0.74
CA GLY A 67 -13.02 -2.58 1.28
C GLY A 67 -11.71 -3.09 0.67
N TYR A 68 -11.13 -2.44 -0.33
CA TYR A 68 -10.06 -3.05 -1.16
C TYR A 68 -8.75 -2.27 -1.17
N LEU A 69 -8.73 -1.03 -0.74
CA LEU A 69 -7.54 -0.19 -0.78
C LEU A 69 -6.90 -0.07 0.61
N PRO A 70 -5.57 -0.05 0.68
CA PRO A 70 -4.86 0.25 1.91
C PRO A 70 -5.03 1.72 2.30
N PHE A 71 -4.88 1.98 3.59
CA PHE A 71 -4.80 3.32 4.13
C PHE A 71 -3.88 3.36 5.35
N ALA A 72 -3.37 4.53 5.65
CA ALA A 72 -2.53 4.80 6.81
C ALA A 72 -3.05 5.99 7.60
N LEU A 73 -2.85 5.96 8.91
CA LEU A 73 -3.19 7.03 9.83
C LEU A 73 -1.93 7.44 10.60
N ASP A 74 -1.64 8.73 10.66
CA ASP A 74 -0.64 9.27 11.56
C ASP A 74 -1.23 9.31 12.98
N VAL A 75 -0.64 8.54 13.86
CA VAL A 75 -1.10 8.38 15.26
C VAL A 75 -0.09 8.92 16.27
N THR A 76 0.90 9.67 15.80
CA THR A 76 2.02 10.19 16.61
C THR A 76 1.52 10.91 17.85
N GLU A 77 0.61 11.87 17.68
CA GLU A 77 0.10 12.70 18.76
C GLU A 77 -0.92 11.99 19.69
N LEU A 78 -1.33 10.78 19.32
CA LEU A 78 -2.34 10.00 20.06
C LEU A 78 -1.72 8.96 21.00
N ILE A 79 -0.40 8.75 20.89
CA ILE A 79 0.31 7.75 21.66
C ILE A 79 1.28 8.43 22.62
N GLU A 80 1.01 8.29 23.91
CA GLU A 80 1.91 8.71 24.97
C GLU A 80 2.58 7.46 25.57
N GLY A 81 3.91 7.41 25.50
CA GLY A 81 4.71 6.28 25.99
C GLY A 81 4.68 5.07 25.06
N ASP A 82 4.80 3.86 25.63
CA ASP A 82 5.03 2.63 24.87
C ASP A 82 3.77 1.77 24.69
N ALA A 83 2.64 2.14 25.30
CA ALA A 83 1.42 1.34 25.25
C ALA A 83 0.19 2.19 24.95
N PHE A 84 -0.71 1.63 24.15
CA PHE A 84 -1.97 2.28 23.79
C PHE A 84 -3.07 1.25 23.55
N THR A 85 -4.31 1.74 23.54
CA THR A 85 -5.47 0.95 23.14
C THR A 85 -5.87 1.35 21.72
N LEU A 86 -5.95 0.37 20.85
CA LEU A 86 -6.47 0.52 19.47
C LEU A 86 -7.90 -0.02 19.44
N GLU A 87 -8.83 0.78 18.94
CA GLU A 87 -10.21 0.39 18.70
C GLU A 87 -10.61 0.70 17.27
N LEU A 88 -11.40 -0.17 16.69
CA LEU A 88 -11.93 -0.02 15.33
C LEU A 88 -13.39 -0.44 15.32
N ARG A 89 -14.25 0.41 14.76
CA ARG A 89 -15.64 0.08 14.46
C ARG A 89 -15.80 -0.04 12.96
N VAL A 90 -16.44 -1.12 12.52
CA VAL A 90 -16.71 -1.38 11.09
C VAL A 90 -18.20 -1.54 10.87
N THR A 91 -18.67 -1.05 9.73
CA THR A 91 -19.98 -1.36 9.15
C THR A 91 -19.77 -1.88 7.73
N ASP A 92 -20.56 -2.88 7.36
CA ASP A 92 -20.56 -3.43 6.00
C ASP A 92 -21.99 -3.71 5.54
N PRO A 93 -22.56 -2.89 4.65
CA PRO A 93 -23.88 -3.14 4.08
C PRO A 93 -23.91 -4.29 3.08
N THR A 94 -22.77 -4.92 2.77
CA THR A 94 -22.58 -6.02 1.82
C THR A 94 -23.29 -5.75 0.48
N ASP A 95 -24.41 -6.42 0.19
CA ASP A 95 -25.15 -6.30 -1.09
C ASP A 95 -26.37 -5.38 -1.00
N THR A 96 -26.57 -4.68 0.11
CA THR A 96 -27.64 -3.68 0.27
C THR A 96 -27.19 -2.26 -0.07
N GLY A 97 -25.85 -2.03 -0.24
CA GLY A 97 -25.24 -0.76 -0.58
C GLY A 97 -24.79 -0.67 -2.04
N SER A 98 -24.21 0.50 -2.38
CA SER A 98 -23.70 0.80 -3.72
C SER A 98 -22.19 0.68 -3.86
N LEU A 99 -21.46 0.40 -2.76
CA LEU A 99 -20.00 0.25 -2.77
C LEU A 99 -19.57 -1.08 -3.39
N SER A 100 -18.31 -1.16 -3.79
CA SER A 100 -17.73 -2.37 -4.37
C SER A 100 -17.70 -3.50 -3.36
N ARG A 101 -18.19 -4.68 -3.72
CA ARG A 101 -18.26 -5.86 -2.85
C ARG A 101 -17.83 -7.19 -3.50
N GLY A 102 -17.44 -7.15 -4.78
CA GLY A 102 -17.17 -8.36 -5.55
C GLY A 102 -18.41 -9.27 -5.71
N LYS A 103 -18.22 -10.58 -5.66
CA LYS A 103 -19.28 -11.59 -5.77
C LYS A 103 -19.86 -11.99 -4.41
N GLN A 104 -19.94 -11.07 -3.48
CA GLN A 104 -20.43 -11.33 -2.11
C GLN A 104 -21.92 -11.02 -1.99
N ARG A 105 -22.64 -11.85 -1.21
CA ARG A 105 -24.04 -11.63 -0.84
C ARG A 105 -24.34 -12.21 0.54
N LEU A 106 -25.22 -11.54 1.27
CA LEU A 106 -25.76 -12.03 2.56
C LEU A 106 -26.41 -13.41 2.39
N LYS A 107 -27.12 -13.63 1.26
CA LYS A 107 -27.65 -14.94 0.86
C LYS A 107 -26.78 -15.51 -0.27
N ASN A 108 -25.74 -16.22 0.12
CA ASN A 108 -24.75 -16.80 -0.79
C ASN A 108 -25.27 -18.10 -1.44
N THR A 109 -25.86 -17.98 -2.60
CA THR A 109 -26.32 -19.12 -3.41
C THR A 109 -25.82 -19.02 -4.84
N GLY A 110 -25.67 -20.16 -5.51
CA GLY A 110 -25.17 -20.22 -6.89
C GLY A 110 -23.75 -19.70 -7.02
N ILE A 111 -23.54 -18.63 -7.78
CA ILE A 111 -22.21 -18.03 -8.03
C ILE A 111 -21.75 -17.04 -6.96
N TRP A 112 -22.61 -16.78 -5.94
CA TRP A 112 -22.30 -15.79 -4.91
C TRP A 112 -21.57 -16.42 -3.73
N TYR A 113 -20.57 -15.70 -3.23
CA TYR A 113 -19.73 -16.11 -2.10
C TYR A 113 -20.27 -15.56 -0.78
N THR A 114 -19.83 -16.17 0.30
CA THR A 114 -20.02 -15.67 1.66
C THR A 114 -19.46 -14.25 1.76
N PRO A 115 -20.17 -13.30 2.39
CA PRO A 115 -19.64 -11.96 2.61
C PRO A 115 -18.39 -12.01 3.50
N GLN A 116 -17.58 -11.01 3.41
CA GLN A 116 -16.35 -10.84 4.16
C GLN A 116 -16.33 -9.40 4.67
N SER A 117 -16.33 -9.22 5.97
CA SER A 117 -16.39 -7.89 6.58
C SER A 117 -15.18 -7.64 7.47
N GLY A 118 -14.90 -6.36 7.75
CA GLY A 118 -13.87 -5.95 8.68
C GLY A 118 -12.45 -6.08 8.16
N ILE A 119 -11.50 -6.25 9.08
CA ILE A 119 -10.08 -6.34 8.76
C ILE A 119 -9.79 -7.68 8.08
N TRP A 120 -9.41 -7.67 6.80
CA TRP A 120 -9.07 -8.88 6.05
C TRP A 120 -7.65 -8.88 5.48
N GLN A 121 -6.91 -7.78 5.66
CA GLN A 121 -5.51 -7.63 5.32
C GLN A 121 -4.70 -7.28 6.58
N THR A 122 -3.37 -7.32 6.48
CA THR A 122 -2.46 -7.04 7.59
C THR A 122 -2.65 -5.64 8.17
N VAL A 123 -2.52 -5.53 9.49
CA VAL A 123 -2.41 -4.26 10.21
C VAL A 123 -1.02 -4.20 10.83
N TRP A 124 -0.30 -3.10 10.59
CA TRP A 124 1.06 -2.91 11.11
C TRP A 124 1.33 -1.44 11.44
N MET A 125 2.44 -1.19 12.10
CA MET A 125 2.93 0.15 12.39
C MET A 125 4.37 0.29 11.93
N GLU A 126 4.74 1.52 11.57
CA GLU A 126 6.12 1.92 11.35
C GLU A 126 6.41 3.27 11.99
N CYS A 127 7.69 3.49 12.31
CA CYS A 127 8.21 4.77 12.72
C CYS A 127 9.04 5.34 11.58
N VAL A 128 8.66 6.51 11.09
CA VAL A 128 9.31 7.19 9.97
C VAL A 128 9.84 8.55 10.42
N PRO A 129 10.85 9.14 9.73
CA PRO A 129 11.27 10.51 9.96
C PRO A 129 10.14 11.50 9.72
N GLU A 130 10.31 12.78 10.14
CA GLU A 130 9.33 13.85 9.86
C GLU A 130 9.08 14.00 8.35
N ASN A 131 10.16 14.05 7.55
CA ASN A 131 10.07 13.99 6.08
C ASN A 131 10.28 12.55 5.62
N TYR A 132 9.19 11.89 5.22
CA TYR A 132 9.18 10.50 4.77
C TYR A 132 8.51 10.35 3.41
N LEU A 133 8.80 9.27 2.71
CA LEU A 133 8.24 8.94 1.42
C LEU A 133 6.80 8.41 1.56
N ARG A 134 5.81 9.20 1.16
CA ARG A 134 4.39 8.81 1.20
C ARG A 134 3.98 7.99 0.00
N SER A 135 4.54 8.28 -1.16
CA SER A 135 4.19 7.62 -2.42
C SER A 135 5.37 7.60 -3.37
N LEU A 136 5.53 6.49 -4.08
CA LEU A 136 6.53 6.28 -5.09
C LEU A 136 5.87 5.77 -6.37
N ARG A 137 6.05 6.50 -7.46
CA ARG A 137 5.65 6.05 -8.79
C ARG A 137 6.90 5.84 -9.66
N ILE A 138 7.07 4.63 -10.16
CA ILE A 138 8.13 4.26 -11.09
C ILE A 138 7.47 3.99 -12.44
N THR A 139 7.90 4.71 -13.48
CA THR A 139 7.37 4.58 -14.83
C THR A 139 8.51 4.24 -15.79
N PRO A 140 8.68 2.96 -16.15
CA PRO A 140 9.64 2.55 -17.15
C PRO A 140 9.30 3.11 -18.54
N LYS A 141 10.33 3.52 -19.27
CA LYS A 141 10.28 4.03 -20.65
C LYS A 141 11.30 3.29 -21.51
N PRO A 142 11.03 2.04 -21.89
CA PRO A 142 12.00 1.21 -22.59
C PRO A 142 12.48 1.81 -23.92
N GLU A 143 11.60 2.50 -24.64
CA GLU A 143 11.92 3.13 -25.93
C GLU A 143 12.93 4.29 -25.80
N GLU A 144 13.00 4.89 -24.59
CA GLU A 144 13.93 5.98 -24.26
C GLU A 144 15.16 5.48 -23.49
N ASN A 145 15.24 4.17 -23.20
CA ASN A 145 16.21 3.56 -22.27
C ASN A 145 16.19 4.28 -20.89
N ALA A 146 15.03 4.69 -20.43
CA ALA A 146 14.91 5.53 -19.26
C ALA A 146 13.84 5.02 -18.29
N VAL A 147 13.91 5.50 -17.05
CA VAL A 147 12.87 5.35 -16.06
C VAL A 147 12.55 6.71 -15.46
N HIS A 148 11.28 7.02 -15.39
CA HIS A 148 10.77 8.21 -14.71
C HIS A 148 10.31 7.84 -13.31
N ILE A 149 10.82 8.58 -12.32
CA ILE A 149 10.53 8.43 -10.90
C ILE A 149 9.76 9.66 -10.44
N ARG A 150 8.67 9.48 -9.71
CA ARG A 150 7.94 10.53 -9.03
C ARG A 150 7.72 10.17 -7.58
N LEU A 151 8.06 11.07 -6.69
CA LEU A 151 7.96 10.95 -5.23
C LEU A 151 6.90 11.90 -4.69
N GLU A 152 6.27 11.49 -3.59
CA GLU A 152 5.45 12.36 -2.75
C GLU A 152 6.00 12.33 -1.32
N ALA A 153 6.45 13.47 -0.84
CA ALA A 153 6.95 13.73 0.52
C ALA A 153 6.63 15.19 0.87
N ASP A 154 6.88 15.62 2.12
CA ASP A 154 6.72 17.03 2.49
C ASP A 154 7.81 17.88 1.82
N ASP A 155 9.02 17.37 1.75
CA ASP A 155 10.12 17.93 0.96
C ASP A 155 10.70 16.82 0.06
N PRO A 156 10.25 16.71 -1.20
CA PRO A 156 10.71 15.69 -2.13
C PRO A 156 11.96 16.09 -2.92
N ALA A 157 12.43 17.34 -2.76
CA ALA A 157 13.57 17.85 -3.51
C ALA A 157 14.88 17.18 -3.11
N MET A 158 15.80 17.06 -4.06
CA MET A 158 17.15 16.51 -3.86
C MET A 158 17.20 15.11 -3.26
N ALA A 159 16.10 14.36 -3.33
CA ALA A 159 16.13 12.94 -2.95
C ALA A 159 17.07 12.18 -3.88
N ALA A 160 18.01 11.45 -3.29
CA ALA A 160 18.90 10.61 -4.07
C ALA A 160 18.14 9.38 -4.59
N VAL A 161 18.28 9.12 -5.88
CA VAL A 161 17.72 7.95 -6.57
C VAL A 161 18.84 7.13 -7.15
N THR A 162 18.92 5.86 -6.79
CA THR A 162 19.94 4.93 -7.25
C THR A 162 19.27 3.71 -7.86
N ILE A 163 19.65 3.36 -9.09
CA ILE A 163 19.20 2.14 -9.76
C ILE A 163 20.36 1.14 -9.74
N CYS A 164 20.05 -0.07 -9.27
CA CYS A 164 21.04 -1.14 -9.14
C CYS A 164 20.66 -2.37 -9.98
N ARG A 165 21.69 -3.12 -10.34
CA ARG A 165 21.60 -4.45 -10.94
C ARG A 165 22.66 -5.34 -10.33
N ASP A 166 22.26 -6.52 -9.84
CA ASP A 166 23.18 -7.51 -9.25
C ASP A 166 24.11 -6.90 -8.17
N GLY A 167 23.62 -5.90 -7.43
CA GLY A 167 24.37 -5.16 -6.41
C GLY A 167 25.29 -4.05 -6.93
N GLY A 168 25.38 -3.87 -8.27
CA GLY A 168 26.12 -2.77 -8.90
C GLY A 168 25.20 -1.59 -9.27
N ILE A 169 25.67 -0.37 -9.03
CA ILE A 169 24.96 0.86 -9.43
C ILE A 169 25.11 1.03 -10.95
N ILE A 170 23.98 1.19 -11.66
CA ILE A 170 23.95 1.39 -13.11
C ILE A 170 23.46 2.79 -13.51
N ALA A 171 22.68 3.45 -12.65
CA ALA A 171 22.27 4.84 -12.83
C ALA A 171 21.99 5.47 -11.48
N GLU A 172 22.28 6.75 -11.37
CA GLU A 172 21.96 7.56 -10.18
C GLU A 172 21.63 8.99 -10.56
N GLY A 173 20.86 9.67 -9.71
CA GLY A 173 20.45 11.04 -9.89
C GLY A 173 19.71 11.56 -8.67
N GLN A 174 19.12 12.73 -8.83
CA GLN A 174 18.35 13.38 -7.77
C GLN A 174 17.01 13.87 -8.33
N THR A 175 16.02 14.00 -7.45
CA THR A 175 14.74 14.59 -7.78
C THR A 175 14.84 16.12 -7.83
N ASP A 176 13.97 16.71 -8.63
CA ASP A 176 13.73 18.15 -8.66
C ASP A 176 12.81 18.61 -7.50
N GLU A 177 12.42 19.88 -7.50
CA GLU A 177 11.51 20.49 -6.52
C GLU A 177 10.10 19.88 -6.51
N ASN A 178 9.70 19.20 -7.59
CA ASN A 178 8.42 18.52 -7.72
C ASN A 178 8.48 17.03 -7.31
N GLY A 179 9.66 16.57 -6.89
CA GLY A 179 9.91 15.17 -6.58
C GLY A 179 10.06 14.28 -7.81
N GLU A 180 10.43 14.85 -8.96
CA GLU A 180 10.55 14.11 -10.21
C GLU A 180 12.02 13.92 -10.62
N SER A 181 12.33 12.75 -11.17
CA SER A 181 13.63 12.41 -11.74
C SER A 181 13.45 11.50 -12.94
N THR A 182 14.30 11.66 -13.95
CA THR A 182 14.38 10.72 -15.06
C THR A 182 15.82 10.25 -15.22
N LEU A 183 16.04 8.94 -15.07
CA LEU A 183 17.34 8.32 -15.16
C LEU A 183 17.44 7.50 -16.44
N THR A 184 18.56 7.65 -17.14
CA THR A 184 18.86 6.84 -18.32
C THR A 184 19.61 5.58 -17.89
N ILE A 185 19.16 4.43 -18.36
CA ILE A 185 19.85 3.15 -18.20
C ILE A 185 20.79 2.98 -19.38
N PRO A 186 22.10 2.73 -19.16
CA PRO A 186 23.03 2.45 -20.24
C PRO A 186 22.53 1.31 -21.14
N ALA A 187 22.72 1.45 -22.46
CA ALA A 187 22.17 0.49 -23.42
C ALA A 187 22.67 -0.95 -23.18
N GLU A 188 23.92 -1.09 -22.74
CA GLU A 188 24.54 -2.37 -22.38
C GLU A 188 23.97 -3.00 -21.11
N GLU A 189 23.34 -2.19 -20.26
CA GLU A 189 22.68 -2.61 -19.02
C GLU A 189 21.17 -2.84 -19.21
N LEU A 190 20.61 -2.44 -20.37
CA LEU A 190 19.19 -2.54 -20.62
C LEU A 190 18.75 -4.00 -20.82
N ARG A 191 17.83 -4.45 -19.96
CA ARG A 191 17.11 -5.72 -20.09
C ARG A 191 15.63 -5.49 -19.99
N LEU A 192 14.88 -6.00 -20.95
CA LEU A 192 13.44 -5.93 -20.92
C LEU A 192 12.87 -7.07 -20.06
N TRP A 193 11.77 -6.79 -19.39
CA TRP A 193 11.02 -7.78 -18.65
C TRP A 193 10.08 -8.53 -19.59
N SER A 194 10.07 -9.84 -19.50
CA SER A 194 9.04 -10.72 -20.08
C SER A 194 8.70 -11.85 -19.11
N PRO A 195 7.60 -12.61 -19.31
CA PRO A 195 7.31 -13.79 -18.49
C PRO A 195 8.40 -14.86 -18.56
N GLU A 196 9.11 -14.96 -19.68
CA GLU A 196 10.19 -15.91 -19.91
C GLU A 196 11.50 -15.44 -19.27
N GLU A 197 11.70 -14.12 -19.20
CA GLU A 197 12.84 -13.47 -18.57
C GLU A 197 12.36 -12.33 -17.66
N PRO A 198 11.87 -12.64 -16.44
CA PRO A 198 11.26 -11.67 -15.54
C PRO A 198 12.32 -10.83 -14.80
N PHE A 199 13.13 -10.11 -15.55
CA PHE A 199 14.23 -9.32 -15.03
C PHE A 199 13.74 -8.06 -14.31
N LEU A 200 14.27 -7.81 -13.12
CA LEU A 200 13.95 -6.63 -12.30
C LEU A 200 15.21 -5.84 -11.98
N TYR A 201 15.05 -4.53 -11.93
CA TYR A 201 16.02 -3.58 -11.42
C TYR A 201 15.63 -3.17 -10.01
N ASP A 202 16.61 -3.10 -9.11
CA ASP A 202 16.40 -2.53 -7.79
C ASP A 202 16.51 -1.01 -7.86
N VAL A 203 15.71 -0.32 -7.07
CA VAL A 203 15.78 1.13 -6.91
C VAL A 203 15.80 1.48 -5.43
N ALA A 204 16.76 2.32 -5.04
CA ALA A 204 16.84 2.89 -3.71
C ALA A 204 16.61 4.40 -3.78
N ILE A 205 15.81 4.91 -2.85
CA ILE A 205 15.50 6.32 -2.70
C ILE A 205 15.87 6.75 -1.30
N THR A 206 16.60 7.86 -1.19
CA THR A 206 16.95 8.45 0.10
C THR A 206 16.55 9.91 0.10
N LEU A 207 15.59 10.27 0.97
CA LEU A 207 15.16 11.65 1.16
C LEU A 207 16.17 12.45 2.00
N ALA A 208 16.20 13.76 1.80
CA ALA A 208 16.78 14.67 2.77
C ALA A 208 16.08 14.48 4.13
N GLY A 209 16.84 14.24 5.20
CA GLY A 209 16.28 13.86 6.51
C GLY A 209 16.38 12.36 6.84
N GLY A 210 16.83 11.54 5.89
CA GLY A 210 17.31 10.18 6.14
C GLY A 210 16.30 9.07 5.92
N ASP A 211 15.08 9.34 5.44
CA ASP A 211 14.18 8.26 5.04
C ASP A 211 14.75 7.53 3.82
N LYS A 212 14.78 6.21 3.90
CA LYS A 212 15.31 5.34 2.85
C LYS A 212 14.31 4.26 2.49
N VAL A 213 13.93 4.21 1.22
CA VAL A 213 13.00 3.22 0.67
C VAL A 213 13.66 2.44 -0.46
N GLU A 214 13.48 1.15 -0.43
CA GLU A 214 13.92 0.23 -1.49
C GLU A 214 12.68 -0.32 -2.22
N SER A 215 12.79 -0.40 -3.54
CA SER A 215 11.73 -0.90 -4.41
C SER A 215 12.37 -1.55 -5.64
N TYR A 216 11.54 -1.94 -6.62
CA TYR A 216 12.02 -2.53 -7.87
C TYR A 216 11.09 -2.22 -9.04
N PHE A 217 11.58 -2.41 -10.26
CA PHE A 217 10.78 -2.30 -11.49
C PHE A 217 11.29 -3.21 -12.60
N GLY A 218 10.40 -3.56 -13.54
CA GLY A 218 10.77 -4.20 -14.79
C GLY A 218 10.69 -3.21 -15.96
N MET A 219 11.65 -3.26 -16.87
CA MET A 219 11.61 -2.46 -18.09
C MET A 219 10.66 -3.07 -19.10
N ARG A 220 9.40 -2.63 -19.05
CA ARG A 220 8.33 -3.07 -19.95
C ARG A 220 7.42 -1.91 -20.31
N ALA A 221 7.03 -1.84 -21.57
CA ALA A 221 5.96 -0.96 -22.04
C ALA A 221 4.65 -1.74 -22.20
N PHE A 222 3.55 -1.04 -21.98
CA PHE A 222 2.20 -1.52 -22.29
C PHE A 222 1.54 -0.54 -23.25
N GLY A 223 0.90 -1.05 -24.25
CA GLY A 223 0.25 -0.21 -25.26
C GLY A 223 -0.95 -0.90 -25.91
N ILE A 224 -1.64 -0.15 -26.76
CA ILE A 224 -2.67 -0.72 -27.64
C ILE A 224 -2.04 -0.84 -29.02
N GLY A 225 -1.78 -2.07 -29.42
CA GLY A 225 -1.24 -2.41 -30.72
C GLY A 225 -2.25 -3.15 -31.62
N LYS A 226 -1.77 -3.55 -32.79
CA LYS A 226 -2.46 -4.49 -33.65
C LYS A 226 -1.63 -5.75 -33.74
N ASP A 227 -2.29 -6.91 -33.61
CA ASP A 227 -1.66 -8.20 -33.90
C ASP A 227 -1.41 -8.39 -35.40
N GLU A 228 -0.80 -9.52 -35.77
CA GLU A 228 -0.52 -9.89 -37.15
C GLU A 228 -1.78 -9.99 -38.02
N LYS A 229 -2.96 -10.15 -37.43
CA LYS A 229 -4.27 -10.18 -38.09
C LYS A 229 -4.96 -8.82 -38.15
N GLY A 230 -4.31 -7.78 -37.65
CA GLY A 230 -4.84 -6.40 -37.58
C GLY A 230 -5.86 -6.16 -36.48
N CYS A 231 -6.06 -7.11 -35.54
CA CYS A 231 -6.93 -6.93 -34.40
C CYS A 231 -6.25 -6.04 -33.34
N ARG A 232 -6.98 -5.06 -32.81
CA ARG A 232 -6.50 -4.22 -31.73
C ARG A 232 -6.50 -5.00 -30.42
N GLY A 233 -5.41 -4.94 -29.68
CA GLY A 233 -5.24 -5.57 -28.36
C GLY A 233 -4.20 -4.84 -27.53
N CYS A 234 -4.08 -5.24 -26.27
CA CYS A 234 -2.98 -4.81 -25.41
C CYS A 234 -1.70 -5.56 -25.81
N CYS A 235 -0.60 -4.84 -25.96
CA CYS A 235 0.73 -5.34 -26.26
C CYS A 235 1.64 -5.14 -25.06
#